data_319979e5b9e6f8edd4d2fe49d0ffe4c4
#
_entry.id   319979e5b9e6f8edd4d2fe49d0ffe4c4
#
_cell.length_a   1.000
_cell.length_b   1.000
_cell.length_c   1.000
_cell.angle_alpha   90.00
_cell.angle_beta   90.00
_cell.angle_gamma   90.00
#
_symmetry.space_group_name_H-M   'P 1'
#
loop_
_entity.id
_entity.type
_entity.pdbx_description
1 polymer ?
#
loop_
_entity_poly.entity_id
_entity_poly.type
_entity_poly.pdbx_seq_one_letter_code
_entity_poly.pdbx_strand_id
1 'polypeptide(L)'
;MEQNFKELPQPSFGEAVKKNLSSLTDFKGRSRRSELWWNVLLYCIVGLAALIFLGAFPVARSIVSIVVQIVLLAAVTTRRLHDRGQSGLWVLAAFIIGIVEQVLIQQSGFYEIADSLNPNPEKILEIVSRPELIVTLVLDFIVNITIFVFCLLDSKPEANKYGPSPKYVIEGQE
;
A
#
# COMPACT_ATOMS: atom_id res chain seq x y z
N MET A 1 28.96 -4.56 -24.93
CA MET A 1 29.58 -3.65 -23.94
C MET A 1 28.74 -3.81 -22.66
N GLU A 2 29.34 -4.27 -21.58
CA GLU A 2 28.66 -4.27 -20.27
C GLU A 2 28.46 -2.81 -19.84
N GLN A 3 27.22 -2.44 -19.54
CA GLN A 3 26.91 -1.13 -18.99
C GLN A 3 27.24 -1.15 -17.50
N ASN A 4 28.19 -0.32 -17.08
CA ASN A 4 28.45 -0.11 -15.66
C ASN A 4 27.38 0.81 -15.06
N PHE A 5 26.76 0.37 -13.98
CA PHE A 5 25.73 1.12 -13.26
C PHE A 5 26.29 1.62 -11.92
N LYS A 6 26.11 2.93 -11.68
CA LYS A 6 26.42 3.57 -10.39
C LYS A 6 25.14 3.74 -9.59
N GLU A 7 25.17 3.40 -8.30
CA GLU A 7 24.03 3.60 -7.40
C GLU A 7 23.95 5.06 -6.94
N LEU A 8 22.76 5.64 -7.09
CA LEU A 8 22.44 6.97 -6.56
C LEU A 8 22.30 6.95 -5.02
N PRO A 9 22.60 8.06 -4.31
CA PRO A 9 22.40 8.19 -2.88
C PRO A 9 20.96 7.86 -2.49
N GLN A 10 20.77 7.32 -1.30
CA GLN A 10 19.43 7.05 -0.78
C GLN A 10 18.78 8.37 -0.33
N PRO A 11 17.48 8.59 -0.67
CA PRO A 11 16.76 9.73 -0.14
C PRO A 11 16.58 9.60 1.36
N SER A 12 16.70 10.71 2.06
CA SER A 12 16.29 10.84 3.45
C SER A 12 14.76 10.71 3.59
N PHE A 13 14.29 10.53 4.82
CA PHE A 13 12.85 10.51 5.13
C PHE A 13 12.14 11.77 4.57
N GLY A 14 12.69 12.97 4.86
CA GLY A 14 12.08 14.22 4.43
C GLY A 14 12.03 14.37 2.89
N GLU A 15 13.08 13.99 2.19
CA GLU A 15 13.13 14.02 0.72
C GLU A 15 12.13 13.05 0.10
N ALA A 16 12.05 11.83 0.61
CA ALA A 16 11.12 10.82 0.11
C ALA A 16 9.66 11.23 0.30
N VAL A 17 9.32 11.78 1.49
CA VAL A 17 7.98 12.28 1.79
C VAL A 17 7.64 13.49 0.93
N LYS A 18 8.54 14.49 0.84
CA LYS A 18 8.35 15.69 0.01
C LYS A 18 8.12 15.32 -1.45
N LYS A 19 8.96 14.42 -2.01
CA LYS A 19 8.82 13.92 -3.38
C LYS A 19 7.46 13.25 -3.60
N ASN A 20 7.01 12.40 -2.67
CA ASN A 20 5.72 11.74 -2.78
C ASN A 20 4.56 12.73 -2.70
N LEU A 21 4.59 13.66 -1.74
CA LEU A 21 3.54 14.67 -1.59
C LEU A 21 3.44 15.61 -2.80
N SER A 22 4.55 15.88 -3.50
CA SER A 22 4.53 16.67 -4.75
C SER A 22 4.05 15.88 -5.97
N SER A 23 3.85 14.57 -5.87
CA SER A 23 3.50 13.67 -6.97
C SER A 23 2.40 12.66 -6.60
N LEU A 24 1.45 13.06 -5.76
CA LEU A 24 0.36 12.21 -5.25
C LEU A 24 -0.53 11.61 -6.34
N THR A 25 -0.72 12.35 -7.41
CA THR A 25 -1.55 11.94 -8.57
C THR A 25 -0.72 11.45 -9.76
N ASP A 26 0.61 11.42 -9.62
CA ASP A 26 1.48 10.92 -10.65
C ASP A 26 1.74 9.41 -10.43
N PHE A 27 1.05 8.61 -11.20
CA PHE A 27 1.20 7.15 -11.22
C PHE A 27 2.21 6.67 -12.26
N LYS A 28 2.87 7.59 -13.00
CA LYS A 28 3.87 7.25 -13.99
C LYS A 28 5.26 7.13 -13.37
N GLY A 29 6.19 6.57 -14.14
CA GLY A 29 7.58 6.42 -13.69
C GLY A 29 7.80 5.29 -12.69
N ARG A 30 8.94 5.35 -11.99
CA ARG A 30 9.43 4.32 -11.07
C ARG A 30 9.81 4.94 -9.73
N SER A 31 9.65 4.16 -8.64
CA SER A 31 10.10 4.53 -7.29
C SER A 31 11.00 3.46 -6.69
N ARG A 32 12.05 3.89 -5.98
CA ARG A 32 12.94 2.95 -5.27
C ARG A 32 12.33 2.50 -3.92
N ARG A 33 12.87 1.40 -3.35
CA ARG A 33 12.39 0.84 -2.06
C ARG A 33 12.35 1.88 -0.94
N SER A 34 13.41 2.64 -0.77
CA SER A 34 13.50 3.63 0.31
C SER A 34 12.41 4.70 0.23
N GLU A 35 12.02 5.15 -0.98
CA GLU A 35 10.91 6.08 -1.15
C GLU A 35 9.59 5.48 -0.63
N LEU A 36 9.31 4.22 -0.97
CA LEU A 36 8.11 3.53 -0.49
C LEU A 36 8.13 3.39 1.04
N TRP A 37 9.22 2.82 1.60
CA TRP A 37 9.26 2.49 3.02
C TRP A 37 9.23 3.72 3.93
N TRP A 38 9.79 4.85 3.51
CA TRP A 38 9.65 6.11 4.23
C TRP A 38 8.19 6.62 4.24
N ASN A 39 7.45 6.43 3.17
CA ASN A 39 6.02 6.78 3.13
C ASN A 39 5.15 5.79 3.92
N VAL A 40 5.52 4.49 3.97
CA VAL A 40 4.89 3.51 4.86
C VAL A 40 5.12 3.88 6.32
N LEU A 41 6.33 4.29 6.69
CA LEU A 41 6.61 4.77 8.04
C LEU A 41 5.75 5.99 8.40
N LEU A 42 5.64 6.96 7.50
CA LEU A 42 4.76 8.12 7.71
C LEU A 42 3.30 7.69 7.88
N TYR A 43 2.81 6.76 7.05
CA TYR A 43 1.47 6.20 7.17
C TYR A 43 1.26 5.55 8.55
N CYS A 44 2.21 4.78 9.04
CA CYS A 44 2.13 4.17 10.38
C CYS A 44 2.09 5.22 11.49
N ILE A 45 2.90 6.29 11.39
CA ILE A 45 2.91 7.39 12.37
C ILE A 45 1.56 8.10 12.40
N VAL A 46 1.01 8.45 11.23
CA VAL A 46 -0.30 9.11 11.12
C VAL A 46 -1.42 8.18 11.60
N GLY A 47 -1.35 6.89 11.25
CA GLY A 47 -2.31 5.89 11.71
C GLY A 47 -2.32 5.71 13.23
N LEU A 48 -1.14 5.69 13.85
CA LEU A 48 -1.00 5.66 15.32
C LEU A 48 -1.55 6.93 15.97
N ALA A 49 -1.27 8.10 15.40
CA ALA A 49 -1.84 9.36 15.86
C ALA A 49 -3.37 9.34 15.73
N ALA A 50 -3.91 8.89 14.60
CA ALA A 50 -5.35 8.74 14.41
C ALA A 50 -5.98 7.78 15.44
N LEU A 51 -5.30 6.67 15.77
CA LEU A 51 -5.76 5.75 16.82
C LEU A 51 -5.84 6.44 18.18
N ILE A 52 -4.83 7.23 18.55
CA ILE A 52 -4.77 7.91 19.85
C ILE A 52 -5.83 9.02 19.95
N PHE A 53 -5.93 9.88 18.91
CA PHE A 53 -6.80 11.06 18.98
C PHE A 53 -8.24 10.80 18.55
N LEU A 54 -8.48 9.78 17.70
CA LEU A 54 -9.80 9.43 17.16
C LEU A 54 -10.29 8.08 17.67
N GLY A 55 -9.69 7.52 18.73
CA GLY A 55 -10.06 6.20 19.26
C GLY A 55 -11.54 6.09 19.65
N ALA A 56 -12.11 7.17 20.20
CA ALA A 56 -13.54 7.25 20.55
C ALA A 56 -14.48 7.46 19.34
N PHE A 57 -13.94 7.69 18.15
CA PHE A 57 -14.70 8.00 16.93
C PHE A 57 -14.35 7.01 15.80
N PRO A 58 -14.80 5.76 15.83
CA PRO A 58 -14.37 4.70 14.93
C PRO A 58 -14.59 5.02 13.44
N VAL A 59 -15.73 5.64 13.11
CA VAL A 59 -16.03 6.04 11.72
C VAL A 59 -15.05 7.11 11.22
N ALA A 60 -14.80 8.15 12.02
CA ALA A 60 -13.86 9.20 11.64
C ALA A 60 -12.43 8.65 11.49
N ARG A 61 -12.01 7.77 12.40
CA ARG A 61 -10.72 7.08 12.33
C ARG A 61 -10.60 6.26 11.04
N SER A 62 -11.61 5.49 10.66
CA SER A 62 -11.61 4.67 9.45
C SER A 62 -11.51 5.55 8.19
N ILE A 63 -12.27 6.64 8.12
CA ILE A 63 -12.20 7.59 7.00
C ILE A 63 -10.80 8.18 6.89
N VAL A 64 -10.23 8.68 7.98
CA VAL A 64 -8.88 9.23 8.01
C VAL A 64 -7.86 8.20 7.56
N SER A 65 -7.93 6.97 8.05
CA SER A 65 -6.99 5.90 7.67
C SER A 65 -7.05 5.59 6.18
N ILE A 66 -8.24 5.47 5.61
CA ILE A 66 -8.43 5.20 4.17
C ILE A 66 -7.89 6.36 3.33
N VAL A 67 -8.23 7.60 3.68
CA VAL A 67 -7.76 8.79 2.95
C VAL A 67 -6.24 8.88 2.99
N VAL A 68 -5.64 8.71 4.17
CA VAL A 68 -4.18 8.76 4.35
C VAL A 68 -3.49 7.63 3.59
N GLN A 69 -4.06 6.42 3.58
CA GLN A 69 -3.54 5.29 2.81
C GLN A 69 -3.53 5.61 1.31
N ILE A 70 -4.65 6.11 0.77
CA ILE A 70 -4.75 6.48 -0.64
C ILE A 70 -3.73 7.57 -0.97
N VAL A 71 -3.71 8.64 -0.18
CA VAL A 71 -2.84 9.81 -0.42
C VAL A 71 -1.37 9.44 -0.34
N LEU A 72 -0.94 8.70 0.68
CA LEU A 72 0.48 8.40 0.89
C LEU A 72 0.99 7.21 0.10
N LEU A 73 0.16 6.18 -0.13
CA LEU A 73 0.66 4.90 -0.61
C LEU A 73 0.26 4.55 -2.05
N ALA A 74 -0.89 5.01 -2.57
CA ALA A 74 -1.38 4.55 -3.86
C ALA A 74 -0.38 4.84 -5.01
N ALA A 75 0.06 6.10 -5.14
CA ALA A 75 0.96 6.49 -6.22
C ALA A 75 2.37 5.91 -6.06
N VAL A 76 2.95 5.96 -4.85
CA VAL A 76 4.31 5.46 -4.61
C VAL A 76 4.37 3.94 -4.75
N THR A 77 3.35 3.19 -4.30
CA THR A 77 3.27 1.73 -4.49
C THR A 77 3.13 1.36 -5.96
N THR A 78 2.29 2.08 -6.70
CA THR A 78 2.18 1.90 -8.16
C THR A 78 3.53 2.09 -8.84
N ARG A 79 4.23 3.21 -8.57
CA ARG A 79 5.56 3.47 -9.12
C ARG A 79 6.60 2.44 -8.67
N ARG A 80 6.42 1.86 -7.46
CA ARG A 80 7.27 0.77 -6.99
C ARG A 80 7.05 -0.53 -7.77
N LEU A 81 5.81 -0.88 -8.07
CA LEU A 81 5.50 -2.02 -8.95
C LEU A 81 6.07 -1.80 -10.36
N HIS A 82 5.96 -0.59 -10.89
CA HIS A 82 6.56 -0.20 -12.16
C HIS A 82 8.09 -0.40 -12.18
N ASP A 83 8.75 -0.18 -11.06
CA ASP A 83 10.20 -0.39 -10.93
C ASP A 83 10.60 -1.86 -11.13
N ARG A 84 9.70 -2.79 -10.81
CA ARG A 84 9.84 -4.23 -11.09
C ARG A 84 9.26 -4.66 -12.44
N GLY A 85 8.77 -3.71 -13.26
CA GLY A 85 8.12 -3.97 -14.54
C GLY A 85 6.68 -4.47 -14.43
N GLN A 86 6.12 -4.49 -13.20
CA GLN A 86 4.75 -4.91 -12.93
C GLN A 86 3.75 -3.77 -13.21
N SER A 87 2.50 -4.13 -13.44
CA SER A 87 1.43 -3.15 -13.66
C SER A 87 0.93 -2.56 -12.34
N GLY A 88 0.60 -1.26 -12.34
CA GLY A 88 -0.12 -0.62 -11.25
C GLY A 88 -1.56 -1.13 -11.05
N LEU A 89 -2.09 -1.94 -11.97
CA LEU A 89 -3.40 -2.58 -11.82
C LEU A 89 -3.49 -3.49 -10.59
N TRP A 90 -2.37 -3.99 -10.08
CA TRP A 90 -2.32 -4.71 -8.81
C TRP A 90 -2.82 -3.86 -7.64
N VAL A 91 -2.43 -2.57 -7.59
CA VAL A 91 -2.91 -1.65 -6.56
C VAL A 91 -4.41 -1.38 -6.71
N LEU A 92 -4.88 -1.20 -7.96
CA LEU A 92 -6.31 -1.04 -8.22
C LEU A 92 -7.11 -2.29 -7.81
N ALA A 93 -6.60 -3.49 -8.11
CA ALA A 93 -7.22 -4.75 -7.71
C ALA A 93 -7.33 -4.86 -6.18
N ALA A 94 -6.26 -4.53 -5.43
CA ALA A 94 -6.29 -4.51 -3.97
C ALA A 94 -7.36 -3.54 -3.44
N PHE A 95 -7.49 -2.34 -4.00
CA PHE A 95 -8.54 -1.40 -3.63
C PHE A 95 -9.95 -1.93 -3.89
N ILE A 96 -10.19 -2.51 -5.07
CA ILE A 96 -11.51 -3.06 -5.41
C ILE A 96 -11.88 -4.20 -4.46
N ILE A 97 -10.96 -5.14 -4.23
CA ILE A 97 -11.19 -6.27 -3.32
C ILE A 97 -11.45 -5.77 -1.91
N GLY A 98 -10.63 -4.83 -1.40
CA GLY A 98 -10.82 -4.25 -0.07
C GLY A 98 -12.16 -3.52 0.10
N ILE A 99 -12.66 -2.83 -0.95
CA ILE A 99 -14.00 -2.22 -0.92
C ILE A 99 -15.09 -3.30 -0.85
N VAL A 100 -14.97 -4.35 -1.67
CA VAL A 100 -15.95 -5.46 -1.66
C VAL A 100 -15.96 -6.14 -0.28
N GLU A 101 -14.79 -6.43 0.28
CA GLU A 101 -14.64 -7.01 1.62
C GLU A 101 -15.28 -6.12 2.68
N GLN A 102 -15.00 -4.82 2.66
CA GLN A 102 -15.58 -3.87 3.61
C GLN A 102 -17.10 -3.83 3.53
N VAL A 103 -17.68 -3.87 2.32
CA VAL A 103 -19.14 -3.90 2.12
C VAL A 103 -19.73 -5.21 2.67
N LEU A 104 -19.11 -6.35 2.40
CA LEU A 104 -19.56 -7.66 2.90
C LEU A 104 -19.50 -7.74 4.44
N ILE A 105 -18.41 -7.26 5.05
CA ILE A 105 -18.27 -7.20 6.51
C ILE A 105 -19.33 -6.28 7.10
N GLN A 106 -19.57 -5.11 6.51
CA GLN A 106 -20.60 -4.17 6.98
C GLN A 106 -22.01 -4.79 6.93
N GLN A 107 -22.34 -5.47 5.82
CA GLN A 107 -23.65 -6.11 5.64
C GLN A 107 -23.84 -7.35 6.51
N SER A 108 -22.77 -7.97 6.97
CA SER A 108 -22.83 -9.19 7.78
C SER A 108 -23.28 -8.97 9.22
N GLY A 109 -23.31 -7.72 9.70
CA GLY A 109 -23.55 -7.37 11.10
C GLY A 109 -22.33 -7.65 12.01
N PHE A 110 -21.16 -7.89 11.45
CA PHE A 110 -19.94 -8.18 12.20
C PHE A 110 -19.62 -7.13 13.26
N TYR A 111 -19.68 -5.85 12.89
CA TYR A 111 -19.34 -4.76 13.81
C TYR A 111 -20.33 -4.64 14.98
N GLU A 112 -21.62 -4.89 14.76
CA GLU A 112 -22.63 -4.86 15.82
C GLU A 112 -22.35 -5.92 16.89
N ILE A 113 -21.86 -7.10 16.47
CA ILE A 113 -21.53 -8.18 17.39
C ILE A 113 -20.16 -7.94 18.03
N ALA A 114 -19.16 -7.53 17.25
CA ALA A 114 -17.79 -7.34 17.73
C ALA A 114 -17.67 -6.17 18.74
N ASP A 115 -18.43 -5.09 18.53
CA ASP A 115 -18.43 -3.91 19.40
C ASP A 115 -19.40 -4.03 20.59
N SER A 116 -20.15 -5.15 20.71
CA SER A 116 -21.02 -5.38 21.86
C SER A 116 -20.21 -5.59 23.15
N LEU A 117 -20.79 -5.25 24.32
CA LEU A 117 -20.15 -5.45 25.64
C LEU A 117 -19.79 -6.91 25.93
N ASN A 118 -20.52 -7.85 25.32
CA ASN A 118 -20.28 -9.29 25.42
C ASN A 118 -20.33 -9.89 23.99
N PRO A 119 -19.26 -9.79 23.20
CA PRO A 119 -19.23 -10.34 21.86
C PRO A 119 -19.43 -11.87 21.91
N ASN A 120 -20.34 -12.36 21.06
CA ASN A 120 -20.59 -13.80 20.96
C ASN A 120 -19.61 -14.45 19.96
N PRO A 121 -18.64 -15.27 20.42
CA PRO A 121 -17.62 -15.86 19.55
C PRO A 121 -18.20 -16.80 18.48
N GLU A 122 -19.30 -17.50 18.80
CA GLU A 122 -19.93 -18.44 17.84
C GLU A 122 -20.54 -17.69 16.66
N LYS A 123 -21.21 -16.55 16.92
CA LYS A 123 -21.76 -15.71 15.87
C LYS A 123 -20.66 -15.04 15.03
N ILE A 124 -19.57 -14.61 15.66
CA ILE A 124 -18.40 -14.08 14.94
C ILE A 124 -17.84 -15.17 14.02
N LEU A 125 -17.66 -16.38 14.54
CA LEU A 125 -17.15 -17.50 13.74
C LEU A 125 -18.09 -17.85 12.57
N GLU A 126 -19.41 -17.85 12.81
CA GLU A 126 -20.41 -18.06 11.76
C GLU A 126 -20.27 -17.02 10.63
N ILE A 127 -20.12 -15.73 10.98
CA ILE A 127 -19.96 -14.66 9.99
C ILE A 127 -18.66 -14.83 9.20
N VAL A 128 -17.53 -14.98 9.87
CA VAL A 128 -16.22 -15.06 9.20
C VAL A 128 -16.03 -16.37 8.40
N SER A 129 -16.86 -17.38 8.70
CA SER A 129 -16.89 -18.65 7.97
C SER A 129 -17.77 -18.62 6.72
N ARG A 130 -18.45 -17.52 6.42
CA ARG A 130 -19.24 -17.39 5.19
C ARG A 130 -18.35 -17.49 3.96
N PRO A 131 -18.73 -18.31 2.96
CA PRO A 131 -17.90 -18.55 1.77
C PRO A 131 -17.46 -17.26 1.05
N GLU A 132 -18.36 -16.29 0.93
CA GLU A 132 -18.09 -15.00 0.29
C GLU A 132 -17.01 -14.19 1.01
N LEU A 133 -16.99 -14.21 2.35
CA LEU A 133 -15.95 -13.56 3.14
C LEU A 133 -14.62 -14.31 3.06
N ILE A 134 -14.64 -15.63 3.13
CA ILE A 134 -13.42 -16.44 2.98
C ILE A 134 -12.78 -16.21 1.62
N VAL A 135 -13.57 -16.21 0.54
CA VAL A 135 -13.05 -16.01 -0.82
C VAL A 135 -12.44 -14.61 -0.96
N THR A 136 -13.11 -13.57 -0.49
CA THR A 136 -12.57 -12.20 -0.57
C THR A 136 -11.32 -12.02 0.27
N LEU A 137 -11.27 -12.54 1.50
CA LEU A 137 -10.09 -12.52 2.38
C LEU A 137 -8.89 -13.24 1.74
N VAL A 138 -9.11 -14.41 1.13
CA VAL A 138 -8.04 -15.16 0.45
C VAL A 138 -7.53 -14.39 -0.77
N LEU A 139 -8.42 -13.81 -1.57
CA LEU A 139 -8.04 -12.98 -2.72
C LEU A 139 -7.27 -11.73 -2.27
N ASP A 140 -7.74 -11.03 -1.24
CA ASP A 140 -7.07 -9.87 -0.68
C ASP A 140 -5.66 -10.23 -0.18
N PHE A 141 -5.55 -11.32 0.57
CA PHE A 141 -4.25 -11.82 1.04
C PHE A 141 -3.30 -12.12 -0.13
N ILE A 142 -3.75 -12.83 -1.18
CA ILE A 142 -2.92 -13.17 -2.34
C ILE A 142 -2.45 -11.91 -3.07
N VAL A 143 -3.34 -10.95 -3.29
CA VAL A 143 -3.00 -9.70 -3.98
C VAL A 143 -2.03 -8.87 -3.15
N ASN A 144 -2.30 -8.68 -1.86
CA ASN A 144 -1.45 -7.88 -0.98
C ASN A 144 -0.09 -8.52 -0.74
N ILE A 145 0.02 -9.85 -0.56
CA ILE A 145 1.32 -10.52 -0.43
C ILE A 145 2.13 -10.43 -1.73
N THR A 146 1.46 -10.48 -2.88
CA THR A 146 2.12 -10.30 -4.19
C THR A 146 2.70 -8.89 -4.32
N ILE A 147 1.92 -7.85 -4.01
CA ILE A 147 2.39 -6.46 -3.98
C ILE A 147 3.56 -6.32 -3.00
N PHE A 148 3.43 -6.85 -1.80
CA PHE A 148 4.46 -6.79 -0.76
C PHE A 148 5.78 -7.41 -1.22
N VAL A 149 5.74 -8.60 -1.81
CA VAL A 149 6.94 -9.28 -2.35
C VAL A 149 7.62 -8.41 -3.40
N PHE A 150 6.88 -7.85 -4.38
CA PHE A 150 7.46 -6.94 -5.35
C PHE A 150 8.04 -5.67 -4.73
N CYS A 151 7.44 -5.17 -3.66
CA CYS A 151 7.95 -4.02 -2.91
C CYS A 151 9.25 -4.31 -2.14
N LEU A 152 9.49 -5.55 -1.74
CA LEU A 152 10.73 -5.97 -1.07
C LEU A 152 11.90 -6.16 -2.03
N LEU A 153 11.66 -6.60 -3.27
CA LEU A 153 12.70 -6.86 -4.26
C LEU A 153 13.48 -5.58 -4.59
N ASP A 154 14.77 -5.66 -4.89
CA ASP A 154 15.56 -4.47 -5.24
C ASP A 154 15.20 -3.90 -6.61
N SER A 155 15.58 -2.64 -6.89
CA SER A 155 15.37 -1.98 -8.18
C SER A 155 16.18 -2.66 -9.28
N LYS A 156 15.59 -2.76 -10.49
CA LYS A 156 16.33 -3.18 -11.67
C LYS A 156 17.17 -2.03 -12.19
N PRO A 157 18.48 -2.26 -12.50
CA PRO A 157 19.35 -1.20 -13.00
C PRO A 157 18.92 -0.68 -14.39
N GLU A 158 18.47 -1.58 -15.27
CA GLU A 158 18.09 -1.23 -16.63
C GLU A 158 16.79 -0.42 -16.68
N ALA A 159 16.68 0.42 -17.71
CA ALA A 159 15.42 1.07 -18.04
C ALA A 159 14.36 0.04 -18.44
N ASN A 160 13.10 0.31 -18.12
CA ASN A 160 11.98 -0.49 -18.55
C ASN A 160 10.89 0.40 -19.20
N LYS A 161 9.74 -0.20 -19.56
CA LYS A 161 8.62 0.54 -20.20
C LYS A 161 8.06 1.71 -19.37
N TYR A 162 8.43 1.83 -18.11
CA TYR A 162 8.02 2.91 -17.20
C TYR A 162 9.10 3.97 -16.99
N GLY A 163 10.30 3.79 -17.58
CA GLY A 163 11.37 4.77 -17.55
C GLY A 163 12.69 4.24 -16.99
N PRO A 164 13.66 5.15 -16.76
CA PRO A 164 14.98 4.81 -16.22
C PRO A 164 14.88 4.36 -14.76
N SER A 165 15.97 3.72 -14.28
CA SER A 165 16.04 3.28 -12.89
C SER A 165 16.04 4.47 -11.92
N PRO A 166 15.25 4.43 -10.82
CA PRO A 166 15.32 5.48 -9.80
C PRO A 166 16.50 5.30 -8.84
N LYS A 167 17.21 4.18 -8.93
CA LYS A 167 18.30 3.81 -8.05
C LYS A 167 19.67 3.85 -8.76
N TYR A 168 19.70 3.55 -10.06
CA TYR A 168 20.92 3.38 -10.81
C TYR A 168 20.99 4.33 -12.02
N VAL A 169 22.17 4.83 -12.31
CA VAL A 169 22.50 5.59 -13.52
C VAL A 169 23.67 4.92 -14.25
N ILE A 170 23.75 5.10 -15.56
CA ILE A 170 24.88 4.60 -16.36
C ILE A 170 26.09 5.49 -16.06
N GLU A 171 27.23 4.89 -15.72
CA GLU A 171 28.48 5.62 -15.50
C GLU A 171 28.85 6.45 -16.74
N GLY A 172 29.09 7.77 -16.54
CA GLY A 172 29.43 8.69 -17.61
C GLY A 172 28.25 9.41 -18.28
N GLN A 173 27.02 9.26 -17.78
CA GLN A 173 25.82 10.00 -18.22
C GLN A 173 25.28 10.94 -17.11
N GLU A 174 26.18 11.53 -16.32
CA GLU A 174 25.83 12.54 -15.30
C GLU A 174 25.63 13.93 -15.94
#